data_89f1506b2675ffa1d763e1f12a3e11e0
#
_entry.id   89f1506b2675ffa1d763e1f12a3e11e0
#
_cell.length_a   1.000
_cell.length_b   1.000
_cell.length_c   1.000
_cell.angle_alpha   90.00
_cell.angle_beta   90.00
_cell.angle_gamma   90.00
#
_symmetry.space_group_name_H-M   'P 1'
#
loop_
_entity.id
_entity.type
_entity.pdbx_description
1 polymer ?
#
loop_
_entity_poly.entity_id
_entity_poly.type
_entity_poly.pdbx_seq_one_letter_code
_entity_poly.pdbx_strand_id
1 'polypeptide(L)'
;MNPRVKTVKPIVNYRLLIGFDNGEVRVFDVNPYLDKGIFKELKSKEKFNSVKVVEGTVQWINEADFCPDTLYLDSVAAYPMEK
;
A
#
# COMPACT_ATOMS: atom_id res chain seq x y z
N MET A 1 -13.49 7.31 11.41
CA MET A 1 -12.11 6.81 11.37
C MET A 1 -11.97 5.80 10.24
N ASN A 2 -10.91 5.89 9.47
CA ASN A 2 -10.72 4.98 8.35
C ASN A 2 -10.25 3.61 8.83
N PRO A 3 -10.53 2.55 8.06
CA PRO A 3 -10.06 1.23 8.44
C PRO A 3 -8.54 1.12 8.38
N ARG A 4 -8.01 0.12 9.05
CA ARG A 4 -6.59 -0.12 9.13
C ARG A 4 -6.22 -1.31 8.25
N VAL A 5 -4.95 -1.38 7.88
CA VAL A 5 -4.45 -2.44 7.01
C VAL A 5 -4.39 -3.76 7.76
N LYS A 6 -4.89 -4.81 7.14
CA LYS A 6 -4.81 -6.15 7.68
C LYS A 6 -3.84 -7.01 6.89
N THR A 7 -3.83 -6.87 5.56
CA THR A 7 -2.94 -7.62 4.69
C THR A 7 -2.39 -6.69 3.62
N VAL A 8 -1.21 -7.03 3.07
CA VAL A 8 -0.65 -6.29 1.95
C VAL A 8 0.12 -7.25 1.06
N LYS A 9 0.04 -7.00 -0.25
CA LYS A 9 0.75 -7.78 -1.24
C LYS A 9 1.23 -6.85 -2.35
N PRO A 10 2.54 -6.86 -2.67
CA PRO A 10 3.01 -6.07 -3.81
C PRO A 10 2.53 -6.72 -5.11
N ILE A 11 2.11 -5.88 -6.04
CA ILE A 11 1.68 -6.34 -7.36
C ILE A 11 2.40 -5.53 -8.43
N VAL A 12 2.13 -5.83 -9.70
CA VAL A 12 2.87 -5.25 -10.81
C VAL A 12 2.73 -3.72 -10.85
N ASN A 13 3.71 -3.07 -11.44
CA ASN A 13 3.71 -1.62 -11.67
C ASN A 13 3.73 -0.82 -10.37
N TYR A 14 4.43 -1.32 -9.34
CA TYR A 14 4.61 -0.60 -8.08
C TYR A 14 3.28 -0.25 -7.42
N ARG A 15 2.37 -1.21 -7.41
CA ARG A 15 1.10 -1.07 -6.72
C ARG A 15 1.00 -2.08 -5.60
N LEU A 16 0.14 -1.79 -4.65
CA LEU A 16 -0.09 -2.66 -3.50
C LEU A 16 -1.54 -3.10 -3.48
N LEU A 17 -1.75 -4.40 -3.29
CA LEU A 17 -3.09 -4.92 -3.03
C LEU A 17 -3.24 -4.98 -1.51
N ILE A 18 -4.19 -4.22 -0.97
CA ILE A 18 -4.32 -4.03 0.47
C ILE A 18 -5.67 -4.52 0.93
N GLY A 19 -5.66 -5.43 1.93
CA GLY A 19 -6.88 -5.83 2.61
C GLY A 19 -7.01 -5.03 3.89
N PHE A 20 -8.16 -4.40 4.08
CA PHE A 20 -8.45 -3.60 5.26
C PHE A 20 -9.29 -4.39 6.25
N ASP A 21 -9.27 -3.95 7.50
CA ASP A 21 -9.95 -4.69 8.57
C ASP A 21 -11.47 -4.60 8.50
N ASN A 22 -12.00 -3.76 7.62
CA ASN A 22 -13.43 -3.70 7.35
C ASN A 22 -13.87 -4.64 6.21
N GLY A 23 -12.95 -5.45 5.71
CA GLY A 23 -13.25 -6.40 4.64
C GLY A 23 -13.02 -5.88 3.24
N GLU A 24 -12.72 -4.60 3.07
CA GLU A 24 -12.45 -4.07 1.73
C GLU A 24 -11.08 -4.49 1.25
N VAL A 25 -10.97 -4.70 -0.06
CA VAL A 25 -9.69 -4.94 -0.73
C VAL A 25 -9.52 -3.82 -1.75
N ARG A 26 -8.40 -3.10 -1.66
CA ARG A 26 -8.17 -1.92 -2.47
C ARG A 26 -6.76 -1.97 -3.06
N VAL A 27 -6.56 -1.21 -4.14
CA VAL A 27 -5.26 -1.09 -4.80
C VAL A 27 -4.74 0.32 -4.58
N PHE A 28 -3.51 0.40 -4.07
CA PHE A 28 -2.84 1.67 -3.82
C PHE A 28 -1.65 1.79 -4.77
N ASP A 29 -1.59 2.88 -5.52
CA ASP A 29 -0.52 3.11 -6.50
C ASP A 29 0.61 3.89 -5.84
N VAL A 30 1.79 3.28 -5.75
CA VAL A 30 2.95 3.92 -5.14
C VAL A 30 3.71 4.79 -6.13
N ASN A 31 3.45 4.66 -7.43
CA ASN A 31 4.20 5.39 -8.46
C ASN A 31 4.32 6.89 -8.21
N PRO A 32 3.25 7.61 -7.79
CA PRO A 32 3.39 9.05 -7.58
C PRO A 32 4.40 9.42 -6.51
N TYR A 33 4.78 8.47 -5.66
CA TYR A 33 5.68 8.73 -4.53
C TYR A 33 7.12 8.30 -4.81
N LEU A 34 7.37 7.57 -5.91
CA LEU A 34 8.67 6.92 -6.13
C LEU A 34 9.82 7.91 -6.39
N ASP A 35 9.50 9.16 -6.70
CA ASP A 35 10.53 10.18 -6.89
C ASP A 35 10.75 11.04 -5.66
N LYS A 36 10.16 10.66 -4.52
CA LYS A 36 10.17 11.50 -3.33
C LYS A 36 10.92 10.84 -2.19
N GLY A 37 11.98 11.50 -1.72
CA GLY A 37 12.67 11.13 -0.49
C GLY A 37 13.02 9.67 -0.41
N ILE A 38 12.69 9.07 0.73
CA ILE A 38 13.02 7.68 1.03
C ILE A 38 12.33 6.71 0.07
N PHE A 39 11.24 7.11 -0.55
CA PHE A 39 10.52 6.22 -1.48
C PHE A 39 11.29 5.95 -2.76
N LYS A 40 12.30 6.76 -3.08
CA LYS A 40 13.12 6.51 -4.27
C LYS A 40 13.76 5.14 -4.25
N GLU A 41 14.10 4.64 -3.07
CA GLU A 41 14.73 3.33 -2.94
C GLU A 41 13.79 2.21 -3.36
N LEU A 42 12.50 2.46 -3.34
CA LEU A 42 11.52 1.44 -3.68
C LEU A 42 11.41 1.20 -5.19
N LYS A 43 12.13 1.97 -6.00
CA LYS A 43 12.25 1.66 -7.42
C LYS A 43 12.94 0.31 -7.64
N SER A 44 13.75 -0.13 -6.67
CA SER A 44 14.27 -1.49 -6.65
C SER A 44 13.11 -2.43 -6.36
N LYS A 45 12.84 -3.37 -7.26
CA LYS A 45 11.74 -4.31 -7.05
C LYS A 45 11.94 -5.16 -5.81
N GLU A 46 13.18 -5.52 -5.54
CA GLU A 46 13.50 -6.30 -4.37
C GLU A 46 13.08 -5.55 -3.09
N LYS A 47 13.41 -4.26 -3.01
CA LYS A 47 13.02 -3.48 -1.85
C LYS A 47 11.52 -3.23 -1.82
N PHE A 48 10.92 -2.98 -2.96
CA PHE A 48 9.48 -2.78 -3.03
C PHE A 48 8.74 -4.02 -2.51
N ASN A 49 9.23 -5.20 -2.88
CA ASN A 49 8.58 -6.45 -2.47
C ASN A 49 8.78 -6.78 -0.99
N SER A 50 9.59 -6.01 -0.27
CA SER A 50 9.79 -6.22 1.17
C SER A 50 8.65 -5.66 2.02
N VAL A 51 7.64 -5.07 1.41
CA VAL A 51 6.54 -4.43 2.14
C VAL A 51 5.85 -5.41 3.09
N LYS A 52 5.47 -4.93 4.26
CA LYS A 52 4.77 -5.74 5.26
C LYS A 52 3.81 -4.87 6.04
N VAL A 53 2.88 -5.52 6.72
CA VAL A 53 1.93 -4.84 7.61
C VAL A 53 2.62 -4.55 8.94
N VAL A 54 2.56 -3.30 9.38
CA VAL A 54 3.10 -2.89 10.66
C VAL A 54 2.08 -1.95 11.31
N GLU A 55 1.53 -2.38 12.43
CA GLU A 55 0.65 -1.54 13.26
C GLU A 55 -0.47 -0.88 12.46
N GLY A 56 -1.10 -1.67 11.58
CA GLY A 56 -2.28 -1.17 10.87
C GLY A 56 -1.96 -0.35 9.62
N THR A 57 -0.70 -0.29 9.23
CA THR A 57 -0.30 0.34 7.98
C THR A 57 0.74 -0.55 7.29
N VAL A 58 1.41 -0.03 6.28
CA VAL A 58 2.45 -0.78 5.57
C VAL A 58 3.79 -0.10 5.77
N GLN A 59 4.85 -0.91 5.78
CA GLN A 59 6.21 -0.40 5.92
C GLN A 59 7.15 -1.29 5.12
N TRP A 60 8.19 -0.68 4.57
CA TRP A 60 9.23 -1.38 3.82
C TRP A 60 10.48 -1.54 4.67
N ILE A 61 11.41 -2.36 4.17
CA ILE A 61 12.63 -2.69 4.91
C ILE A 61 13.48 -1.46 5.23
N ASN A 62 13.38 -0.40 4.43
CA ASN A 62 14.11 0.84 4.67
C ASN A 62 13.35 1.80 5.59
N GLU A 63 12.28 1.30 6.23
CA GLU A 63 11.44 2.04 7.18
C GLU A 63 10.54 3.08 6.53
N ALA A 64 10.47 3.13 5.19
CA ALA A 64 9.46 3.94 4.52
C ALA A 64 8.08 3.40 4.87
N ASP A 65 7.13 4.29 5.12
CA ASP A 65 5.77 3.89 5.45
C ASP A 65 4.78 4.93 4.95
N PHE A 66 3.51 4.58 5.06
CA PHE A 66 2.42 5.49 4.74
C PHE A 66 1.47 5.57 5.93
N CYS A 67 0.82 6.72 6.07
CA CYS A 67 -0.28 6.86 7.02
C CYS A 67 -1.43 5.96 6.57
N PRO A 68 -2.08 5.21 7.48
CA PRO A 68 -3.21 4.37 7.09
C PRO A 68 -4.32 5.12 6.38
N ASP A 69 -4.58 6.37 6.80
CA ASP A 69 -5.61 7.17 6.16
C ASP A 69 -5.28 7.42 4.69
N THR A 70 -4.01 7.72 4.37
CA THR A 70 -3.58 7.92 2.99
C THR A 70 -3.79 6.67 2.17
N LEU A 71 -3.43 5.51 2.74
CA LEU A 71 -3.60 4.25 2.03
C LEU A 71 -5.04 3.98 1.69
N TYR A 72 -5.95 4.31 2.60
CA TYR A 72 -7.36 4.06 2.35
C TYR A 72 -7.96 5.07 1.39
N LEU A 73 -7.72 6.37 1.64
CA LEU A 73 -8.39 7.43 0.90
C LEU A 73 -7.87 7.55 -0.54
N ASP A 74 -6.59 7.25 -0.76
CA ASP A 74 -5.99 7.39 -2.08
C ASP A 74 -5.95 6.08 -2.86
N SER A 75 -6.50 5.02 -2.31
CA SER A 75 -6.60 3.74 -3.02
C SER A 75 -7.95 3.63 -3.72
N VAL A 76 -8.04 2.65 -4.63
CA VAL A 76 -9.29 2.39 -5.34
C VAL A 76 -9.70 0.95 -5.09
N ALA A 77 -11.01 0.68 -5.18
CA ALA A 77 -11.51 -0.67 -4.97
C ALA A 77 -10.84 -1.61 -5.96
N ALA A 78 -10.37 -2.76 -5.44
CA ALA A 78 -9.69 -3.74 -6.28
C ALA A 78 -10.67 -4.46 -7.19
N TYR A 79 -11.91 -4.60 -6.74
CA TYR A 79 -12.94 -5.29 -7.51
C TYR A 79 -14.11 -4.35 -7.77
N PRO A 80 -14.70 -4.38 -8.96
CA PRO A 80 -15.89 -3.56 -9.22
C PRO A 80 -17.00 -3.94 -8.25
N MET A 81 -17.79 -2.97 -7.84
CA MET A 81 -18.99 -3.24 -7.03
C MET A 81 -20.06 -3.71 -7.99
N GLU A 82 -20.39 -4.98 -7.90
CA GLU A 82 -21.42 -5.55 -8.73
C GLU A 82 -22.76 -5.34 -8.12
N LYS A 83 -23.47 -5.31 -8.73
CA LYS A 83 -24.61 -5.44 -8.04
C LYS A 83 -25.39 -6.08 -8.47
#